data_02990f2a1e7bd31c87683c0ad95116a9
#
_entry.id   02990f2a1e7bd31c87683c0ad95116a9
#
_cell.length_a   1.000
_cell.length_b   1.000
_cell.length_c   1.000
_cell.angle_alpha   90.00
_cell.angle_beta   90.00
_cell.angle_gamma   90.00
#
_symmetry.space_group_name_H-M   'P 1'
#
loop_
_entity.id
_entity.type
_entity.pdbx_description
1 polymer ?
#
loop_
_entity_poly.entity_id
_entity_poly.type
_entity_poly.pdbx_seq_one_letter_code
_entity_poly.pdbx_strand_id
1 'polypeptide(L)'
;MIAVVTGGGSGIGRAVTDRLRNAGADVVVWDLDGGDIDCDISDPAAVAAAIDQTVAEHRPPDRLVACAGIGASGLLLEQAPADWQRVVDTNLTGTWLTMRATARAMVDAGSGGSIVAVSSISGTLADRDMGAYCVSKAGIDMLVRVAATEWGAHGIRVNAVGPGVTRTPMLAKPEQLPGWVEGLTERTALGRLGEAEDVAETIIAVLEMSWVTGQTVFADGGLALHSPIDAYGQAQRVMAPLRDGSAER
;
A
#
# COMPACT_ATOMS: atom_id res chain seq x y z
N MET A 1 8.97 1.29 -21.43
CA MET A 1 8.80 0.96 -20.01
C MET A 1 7.90 -0.25 -19.91
N ILE A 2 8.33 -1.30 -19.20
CA ILE A 2 7.48 -2.44 -18.84
C ILE A 2 7.28 -2.44 -17.34
N ALA A 3 6.03 -2.43 -16.93
CA ALA A 3 5.64 -2.43 -15.52
C ALA A 3 4.84 -3.68 -15.17
N VAL A 4 5.20 -4.35 -14.08
CA VAL A 4 4.35 -5.35 -13.44
C VAL A 4 3.55 -4.68 -12.33
N VAL A 5 2.24 -4.94 -12.27
CA VAL A 5 1.36 -4.48 -11.20
C VAL A 5 0.64 -5.69 -10.61
N THR A 6 0.93 -6.03 -9.33
CA THR A 6 0.17 -7.08 -8.65
C THR A 6 -1.09 -6.48 -8.03
N GLY A 7 -2.20 -7.21 -8.03
CA GLY A 7 -3.50 -6.70 -7.58
C GLY A 7 -4.04 -5.58 -8.48
N GLY A 8 -3.63 -5.58 -9.77
CA GLY A 8 -3.96 -4.52 -10.72
C GLY A 8 -5.39 -4.57 -11.26
N GLY A 9 -6.17 -5.60 -10.93
CA GLY A 9 -7.57 -5.75 -11.34
C GLY A 9 -8.55 -4.89 -10.54
N SER A 10 -8.17 -4.33 -9.39
CA SER A 10 -9.08 -3.55 -8.55
C SER A 10 -8.37 -2.45 -7.73
N GLY A 11 -9.15 -1.54 -7.16
CA GLY A 11 -8.71 -0.52 -6.19
C GLY A 11 -7.49 0.28 -6.64
N ILE A 12 -6.51 0.43 -5.75
CA ILE A 12 -5.29 1.20 -5.99
C ILE A 12 -4.49 0.61 -7.15
N GLY A 13 -4.35 -0.72 -7.22
CA GLY A 13 -3.62 -1.40 -8.29
C GLY A 13 -4.21 -1.09 -9.66
N ARG A 14 -5.54 -1.06 -9.79
CA ARG A 14 -6.23 -0.68 -11.01
C ARG A 14 -5.97 0.76 -11.39
N ALA A 15 -6.08 1.68 -10.45
CA ALA A 15 -5.80 3.09 -10.71
C ALA A 15 -4.35 3.31 -11.20
N VAL A 16 -3.38 2.58 -10.63
CA VAL A 16 -1.99 2.57 -11.10
C VAL A 16 -1.88 2.02 -12.52
N THR A 17 -2.49 0.86 -12.77
CA THR A 17 -2.51 0.20 -14.10
C THR A 17 -3.03 1.15 -15.16
N ASP A 18 -4.19 1.76 -14.91
CA ASP A 18 -4.84 2.68 -15.87
C ASP A 18 -3.96 3.92 -16.13
N ARG A 19 -3.35 4.50 -15.10
CA ARG A 19 -2.43 5.65 -15.27
C ARG A 19 -1.19 5.29 -16.07
N LEU A 20 -0.56 4.15 -15.78
CA LEU A 20 0.62 3.69 -16.52
C LEU A 20 0.29 3.39 -17.99
N ARG A 21 -0.81 2.69 -18.26
CA ARG A 21 -1.27 2.41 -19.62
C ARG A 21 -1.59 3.70 -20.38
N ASN A 22 -2.27 4.66 -19.75
CA ASN A 22 -2.56 5.98 -20.34
C ASN A 22 -1.31 6.80 -20.64
N ALA A 23 -0.22 6.58 -19.89
CA ALA A 23 1.10 7.18 -20.16
C ALA A 23 1.91 6.42 -21.23
N GLY A 24 1.35 5.39 -21.85
CA GLY A 24 1.99 4.60 -22.90
C GLY A 24 2.96 3.52 -22.40
N ALA A 25 2.87 3.14 -21.11
CA ALA A 25 3.63 2.02 -20.58
C ALA A 25 2.98 0.68 -21.02
N ASP A 26 3.80 -0.32 -21.25
CA ASP A 26 3.40 -1.71 -21.34
C ASP A 26 3.23 -2.26 -19.92
N VAL A 27 2.00 -2.61 -19.53
CA VAL A 27 1.67 -3.01 -18.15
C VAL A 27 1.13 -4.43 -18.14
N VAL A 28 1.80 -5.30 -17.38
CA VAL A 28 1.37 -6.67 -17.13
C VAL A 28 0.78 -6.75 -15.72
N VAL A 29 -0.50 -7.06 -15.65
CA VAL A 29 -1.23 -7.20 -14.38
C VAL A 29 -1.19 -8.64 -13.92
N TRP A 30 -0.67 -8.88 -12.71
CA TRP A 30 -0.79 -10.15 -12.01
C TRP A 30 -1.90 -10.03 -10.96
N ASP A 31 -2.93 -10.84 -11.08
CA ASP A 31 -4.05 -10.85 -10.13
C ASP A 31 -4.60 -12.29 -9.98
N LEU A 32 -5.41 -12.51 -8.96
CA LEU A 32 -6.16 -13.76 -8.79
C LEU A 32 -7.32 -13.86 -9.77
N ASP A 33 -7.87 -12.71 -10.20
CA ASP A 33 -8.99 -12.62 -11.11
C ASP A 33 -8.93 -11.31 -11.89
N GLY A 34 -9.10 -11.38 -13.20
CA GLY A 34 -9.11 -10.21 -14.08
C GLY A 34 -7.75 -9.57 -14.34
N GLY A 35 -6.64 -10.27 -14.10
CA GLY A 35 -5.29 -9.90 -14.52
C GLY A 35 -4.97 -10.30 -15.96
N ASP A 36 -3.81 -9.88 -16.47
CA ASP A 36 -3.23 -10.40 -17.70
C ASP A 36 -2.63 -11.80 -17.45
N ILE A 37 -2.16 -12.04 -16.22
CA ILE A 37 -1.64 -13.34 -15.73
C ILE A 37 -2.32 -13.65 -14.39
N ASP A 38 -2.92 -14.84 -14.30
CA ASP A 38 -3.47 -15.38 -13.05
C ASP A 38 -2.32 -15.73 -12.11
N CYS A 39 -2.24 -15.08 -10.96
CA CYS A 39 -1.15 -15.26 -10.01
C CYS A 39 -1.61 -15.08 -8.56
N ASP A 40 -1.58 -16.16 -7.79
CA ASP A 40 -1.58 -16.07 -6.34
C ASP A 40 -0.17 -15.72 -5.86
N ILE A 41 0.02 -14.49 -5.41
CA ILE A 41 1.34 -14.02 -4.95
C ILE A 41 1.85 -14.76 -3.70
N SER A 42 0.98 -15.45 -2.95
CA SER A 42 1.36 -16.28 -1.80
C SER A 42 1.94 -17.64 -2.19
N ASP A 43 1.77 -18.04 -3.46
CA ASP A 43 2.36 -19.28 -4.02
C ASP A 43 3.67 -18.97 -4.76
N PRO A 44 4.83 -19.46 -4.25
CA PRO A 44 6.12 -19.28 -4.91
C PRO A 44 6.17 -19.81 -6.36
N ALA A 45 5.43 -20.88 -6.65
CA ALA A 45 5.41 -21.48 -7.99
C ALA A 45 4.61 -20.60 -8.97
N ALA A 46 3.47 -20.05 -8.52
CA ALA A 46 2.69 -19.11 -9.32
C ALA A 46 3.48 -17.83 -9.64
N VAL A 47 4.19 -17.26 -8.66
CA VAL A 47 5.05 -16.09 -8.87
C VAL A 47 6.20 -16.40 -9.84
N ALA A 48 6.84 -17.57 -9.72
CA ALA A 48 7.90 -17.97 -10.66
C ALA A 48 7.36 -18.11 -12.10
N ALA A 49 6.21 -18.74 -12.27
CA ALA A 49 5.57 -18.88 -13.58
C ALA A 49 5.17 -17.52 -14.17
N ALA A 50 4.63 -16.60 -13.34
CA ALA A 50 4.20 -15.28 -13.79
C ALA A 50 5.36 -14.40 -14.26
N ILE A 51 6.51 -14.42 -13.58
CA ILE A 51 7.68 -13.66 -14.05
C ILE A 51 8.27 -14.28 -15.32
N ASP A 52 8.34 -15.60 -15.42
CA ASP A 52 8.84 -16.30 -16.61
C ASP A 52 7.96 -15.98 -17.83
N GLN A 53 6.63 -16.02 -17.68
CA GLN A 53 5.68 -15.65 -18.73
C GLN A 53 5.83 -14.17 -19.11
N THR A 54 5.94 -13.28 -18.12
CA THR A 54 6.14 -11.84 -18.38
C THR A 54 7.39 -11.57 -19.21
N VAL A 55 8.51 -12.24 -18.87
CA VAL A 55 9.77 -12.07 -19.60
C VAL A 55 9.70 -12.68 -21.01
N ALA A 56 9.00 -13.79 -21.17
CA ALA A 56 8.86 -14.48 -22.46
C ALA A 56 7.98 -13.71 -23.45
N GLU A 57 6.88 -13.13 -22.97
CA GLU A 57 5.88 -12.47 -23.83
C GLU A 57 6.21 -10.99 -24.11
N HIS A 58 6.97 -10.36 -23.20
CA HIS A 58 7.33 -8.96 -23.29
C HIS A 58 8.87 -8.81 -23.32
N ARG A 59 9.43 -8.36 -22.21
CA ARG A 59 10.87 -8.25 -21.89
C ARG A 59 11.00 -8.14 -20.37
N PRO A 60 12.18 -8.26 -19.78
CA PRO A 60 12.35 -8.05 -18.35
C PRO A 60 11.75 -6.71 -17.90
N PRO A 61 10.92 -6.69 -16.84
CA PRO A 61 10.29 -5.48 -16.35
C PRO A 61 11.33 -4.51 -15.78
N ASP A 62 11.09 -3.22 -15.96
CA ASP A 62 11.89 -2.14 -15.36
C ASP A 62 11.14 -1.43 -14.22
N ARG A 63 9.87 -1.78 -13.99
CA ARG A 63 9.03 -1.28 -12.90
C ARG A 63 8.21 -2.41 -12.28
N LEU A 64 8.06 -2.33 -10.94
CA LEU A 64 7.11 -3.16 -10.20
C LEU A 64 6.29 -2.29 -9.25
N VAL A 65 4.99 -2.49 -9.24
CA VAL A 65 4.10 -2.04 -8.18
C VAL A 65 3.51 -3.26 -7.48
N ALA A 66 4.01 -3.59 -6.30
CA ALA A 66 3.51 -4.68 -5.48
C ALA A 66 2.32 -4.17 -4.63
N CYS A 67 1.10 -4.27 -5.19
CA CYS A 67 -0.12 -3.71 -4.62
C CYS A 67 -1.08 -4.79 -4.09
N ALA A 68 -0.96 -6.05 -4.50
CA ALA A 68 -1.81 -7.13 -4.02
C ALA A 68 -1.74 -7.28 -2.50
N GLY A 69 -2.89 -7.46 -1.87
CA GLY A 69 -2.97 -7.63 -0.42
C GLY A 69 -4.41 -7.80 0.05
N ILE A 70 -4.56 -8.28 1.27
CA ILE A 70 -5.85 -8.50 1.92
C ILE A 70 -5.93 -7.78 3.25
N GLY A 71 -7.14 -7.35 3.63
CA GLY A 71 -7.45 -6.87 4.96
C GLY A 71 -7.51 -8.01 5.99
N ALA A 72 -7.48 -7.64 7.26
CA ALA A 72 -7.71 -8.55 8.37
C ALA A 72 -8.54 -7.85 9.44
N SER A 73 -9.33 -8.62 10.18
CA SER A 73 -10.00 -8.21 11.41
C SER A 73 -9.94 -9.36 12.41
N GLY A 74 -9.91 -9.04 13.69
CA GLY A 74 -9.85 -9.99 14.80
C GLY A 74 -8.90 -9.52 15.89
N LEU A 75 -9.43 -9.43 17.13
CA LEU A 75 -8.60 -9.12 18.30
C LEU A 75 -7.51 -10.19 18.46
N LEU A 76 -6.28 -9.77 18.80
CA LEU A 76 -5.11 -10.67 18.85
C LEU A 76 -5.31 -11.92 19.71
N LEU A 77 -6.11 -11.84 20.77
CA LEU A 77 -6.43 -12.99 21.61
C LEU A 77 -7.42 -13.97 20.97
N GLU A 78 -8.16 -13.52 19.98
CA GLU A 78 -9.27 -14.27 19.35
C GLU A 78 -8.92 -14.68 17.92
N GLN A 79 -7.90 -14.09 17.32
CA GLN A 79 -7.52 -14.32 15.93
C GLN A 79 -7.04 -15.76 15.73
N ALA A 80 -7.68 -16.49 14.82
CA ALA A 80 -7.28 -17.85 14.50
C ALA A 80 -5.88 -17.85 13.85
N PRO A 81 -4.99 -18.80 14.20
CA PRO A 81 -3.66 -18.90 13.60
C PRO A 81 -3.67 -18.98 12.07
N ALA A 82 -4.66 -19.65 11.48
CA ALA A 82 -4.80 -19.76 10.03
C ALA A 82 -5.11 -18.41 9.36
N ASP A 83 -5.94 -17.56 9.99
CA ASP A 83 -6.23 -16.21 9.46
C ASP A 83 -5.03 -15.29 9.58
N TRP A 84 -4.30 -15.37 10.70
CA TRP A 84 -3.02 -14.68 10.85
C TRP A 84 -2.06 -15.07 9.73
N GLN A 85 -1.85 -16.38 9.53
CA GLN A 85 -0.90 -16.89 8.55
C GLN A 85 -1.28 -16.48 7.13
N ARG A 86 -2.55 -16.58 6.76
CA ARG A 86 -3.07 -16.16 5.45
C ARG A 86 -2.75 -14.68 5.16
N VAL A 87 -2.90 -13.80 6.15
CA VAL A 87 -2.59 -12.38 5.98
C VAL A 87 -1.08 -12.15 5.81
N VAL A 88 -0.25 -12.81 6.62
CA VAL A 88 1.21 -12.71 6.53
C VAL A 88 1.71 -13.30 5.21
N ASP A 89 1.18 -14.46 4.79
CA ASP A 89 1.57 -15.10 3.54
C ASP A 89 1.22 -14.24 2.33
N THR A 90 0.02 -13.66 2.29
CA THR A 90 -0.37 -12.81 1.17
C THR A 90 0.37 -11.46 1.21
N ASN A 91 0.27 -10.72 2.32
CA ASN A 91 0.70 -9.32 2.35
C ASN A 91 2.21 -9.15 2.43
N LEU A 92 2.91 -10.00 3.20
CA LEU A 92 4.34 -9.86 3.44
C LEU A 92 5.15 -10.85 2.59
N THR A 93 4.90 -12.15 2.74
CA THR A 93 5.64 -13.18 2.01
C THR A 93 5.41 -13.04 0.50
N GLY A 94 4.17 -12.85 0.07
CA GLY A 94 3.81 -12.68 -1.34
C GLY A 94 4.42 -11.40 -1.95
N THR A 95 4.41 -10.30 -1.21
CA THR A 95 5.11 -9.07 -1.63
C THR A 95 6.61 -9.34 -1.81
N TRP A 96 7.26 -10.02 -0.86
CA TRP A 96 8.67 -10.38 -0.97
C TRP A 96 8.95 -11.28 -2.17
N LEU A 97 8.14 -12.33 -2.39
CA LEU A 97 8.27 -13.24 -3.53
C LEU A 97 8.22 -12.48 -4.86
N THR A 98 7.23 -11.60 -5.01
CA THR A 98 7.04 -10.77 -6.20
C THR A 98 8.20 -9.80 -6.42
N MET A 99 8.60 -9.09 -5.37
CA MET A 99 9.74 -8.17 -5.43
C MET A 99 11.04 -8.91 -5.79
N ARG A 100 11.29 -10.06 -5.17
CA ARG A 100 12.48 -10.90 -5.43
C ARG A 100 12.51 -11.40 -6.87
N ALA A 101 11.40 -11.93 -7.38
CA ALA A 101 11.32 -12.45 -8.74
C ALA A 101 11.57 -11.34 -9.78
N THR A 102 10.91 -10.19 -9.60
CA THR A 102 11.07 -9.04 -10.49
C THR A 102 12.48 -8.45 -10.42
N ALA A 103 13.04 -8.27 -9.20
CA ALA A 103 14.40 -7.77 -9.03
C ALA A 103 15.42 -8.71 -9.67
N ARG A 104 15.23 -10.03 -9.58
CA ARG A 104 16.11 -11.01 -10.24
C ARG A 104 16.08 -10.83 -11.75
N ALA A 105 14.93 -10.68 -12.36
CA ALA A 105 14.82 -10.42 -13.80
C ALA A 105 15.50 -9.10 -14.21
N MET A 106 15.40 -8.03 -13.39
CA MET A 106 16.12 -6.76 -13.59
C MET A 106 17.62 -6.94 -13.52
N VAL A 107 18.12 -7.71 -12.53
CA VAL A 107 19.56 -8.01 -12.37
C VAL A 107 20.11 -8.80 -13.54
N ASP A 108 19.41 -9.88 -13.95
CA ASP A 108 19.82 -10.74 -15.05
C ASP A 108 19.82 -10.01 -16.39
N ALA A 109 18.97 -9.01 -16.56
CA ALA A 109 18.94 -8.11 -17.71
C ALA A 109 19.96 -6.97 -17.64
N GLY A 110 20.55 -6.70 -16.47
CA GLY A 110 21.43 -5.55 -16.24
C GLY A 110 20.74 -4.19 -16.42
N SER A 111 19.41 -4.14 -16.31
CA SER A 111 18.60 -2.94 -16.63
C SER A 111 18.48 -1.95 -15.47
N GLY A 112 18.72 -2.41 -14.23
CA GLY A 112 18.23 -1.67 -13.06
C GLY A 112 16.71 -1.56 -13.05
N GLY A 113 16.15 -0.69 -12.22
CA GLY A 113 14.69 -0.50 -12.18
C GLY A 113 14.18 0.24 -10.96
N SER A 114 12.85 0.26 -10.83
CA SER A 114 12.17 0.87 -9.67
C SER A 114 11.03 -0.01 -9.18
N ILE A 115 11.02 -0.28 -7.89
CA ILE A 115 10.02 -1.09 -7.20
C ILE A 115 9.31 -0.24 -6.16
N VAL A 116 7.97 -0.24 -6.18
CA VAL A 116 7.14 0.36 -5.14
C VAL A 116 6.22 -0.70 -4.55
N ALA A 117 6.35 -0.93 -3.24
CA ALA A 117 5.43 -1.79 -2.49
C ALA A 117 4.33 -0.94 -1.83
N VAL A 118 3.10 -1.43 -1.80
CA VAL A 118 2.00 -0.75 -1.11
C VAL A 118 1.95 -1.22 0.34
N SER A 119 2.41 -0.34 1.25
CA SER A 119 2.32 -0.49 2.69
C SER A 119 0.96 0.04 3.22
N SER A 120 0.96 0.73 4.33
CA SER A 120 -0.19 1.42 4.96
C SER A 120 0.30 2.34 6.07
N ILE A 121 -0.50 3.34 6.49
CA ILE A 121 -0.28 4.03 7.76
C ILE A 121 -0.28 3.04 8.93
N SER A 122 -1.03 1.93 8.83
CA SER A 122 -1.07 0.85 9.81
C SER A 122 0.26 0.06 9.93
N GLY A 123 1.24 0.31 9.05
CA GLY A 123 2.62 -0.17 9.21
C GLY A 123 3.40 0.59 10.30
N THR A 124 2.95 1.80 10.66
CA THR A 124 3.56 2.64 11.70
C THR A 124 2.63 2.94 12.87
N LEU A 125 1.31 2.89 12.63
CA LEU A 125 0.28 3.09 13.65
C LEU A 125 -0.36 1.76 14.01
N ALA A 126 -0.75 1.63 15.28
CA ALA A 126 -1.40 0.42 15.77
C ALA A 126 -2.92 0.57 15.71
N ASP A 127 -3.56 -0.24 14.87
CA ASP A 127 -5.02 -0.32 14.79
C ASP A 127 -5.51 -1.55 15.55
N ARG A 128 -6.43 -1.34 16.50
CA ARG A 128 -7.11 -2.45 17.19
C ARG A 128 -7.90 -3.25 16.16
N ASP A 129 -7.99 -4.55 16.35
CA ASP A 129 -8.68 -5.49 15.46
C ASP A 129 -7.95 -5.79 14.13
N MET A 130 -6.77 -5.20 13.90
CA MET A 130 -6.01 -5.36 12.66
C MET A 130 -4.57 -5.89 12.88
N GLY A 131 -4.35 -6.71 13.92
CA GLY A 131 -3.00 -7.12 14.33
C GLY A 131 -2.14 -7.73 13.23
N ALA A 132 -2.64 -8.77 12.54
CA ALA A 132 -1.91 -9.41 11.45
C ALA A 132 -1.62 -8.44 10.27
N TYR A 133 -2.60 -7.58 9.95
CA TYR A 133 -2.44 -6.57 8.91
C TYR A 133 -1.35 -5.55 9.28
N CYS A 134 -1.41 -4.95 10.47
CA CYS A 134 -0.40 -4.00 10.96
C CYS A 134 1.00 -4.60 10.91
N VAL A 135 1.17 -5.82 11.43
CA VAL A 135 2.46 -6.54 11.41
C VAL A 135 2.94 -6.79 9.98
N SER A 136 2.05 -7.21 9.09
CA SER A 136 2.42 -7.44 7.68
C SER A 136 2.89 -6.15 6.99
N LYS A 137 2.21 -5.01 7.24
CA LYS A 137 2.55 -3.72 6.64
C LYS A 137 3.83 -3.12 7.25
N ALA A 138 4.05 -3.26 8.56
CA ALA A 138 5.32 -2.92 9.19
C ALA A 138 6.48 -3.77 8.63
N GLY A 139 6.21 -5.05 8.36
CA GLY A 139 7.16 -5.95 7.69
C GLY A 139 7.53 -5.49 6.29
N ILE A 140 6.58 -4.97 5.49
CA ILE A 140 6.84 -4.39 4.17
C ILE A 140 7.78 -3.18 4.28
N ASP A 141 7.56 -2.28 5.24
CA ASP A 141 8.41 -1.09 5.43
C ASP A 141 9.86 -1.48 5.74
N MET A 142 10.08 -2.53 6.54
CA MET A 142 11.42 -3.05 6.80
C MET A 142 11.98 -3.79 5.59
N LEU A 143 11.18 -4.62 4.90
CA LEU A 143 11.59 -5.33 3.69
C LEU A 143 12.12 -4.36 2.61
N VAL A 144 11.42 -3.26 2.40
CA VAL A 144 11.82 -2.21 1.45
C VAL A 144 13.19 -1.63 1.79
N ARG A 145 13.48 -1.36 3.06
CA ARG A 145 14.79 -0.84 3.51
C ARG A 145 15.91 -1.84 3.25
N VAL A 146 15.69 -3.11 3.58
CA VAL A 146 16.67 -4.18 3.34
C VAL A 146 16.90 -4.35 1.85
N ALA A 147 15.84 -4.49 1.05
CA ALA A 147 15.93 -4.64 -0.40
C ALA A 147 16.62 -3.45 -1.08
N ALA A 148 16.34 -2.22 -0.66
CA ALA A 148 17.02 -1.03 -1.16
C ALA A 148 18.54 -1.06 -0.90
N THR A 149 18.95 -1.57 0.26
CA THR A 149 20.36 -1.69 0.63
C THR A 149 21.06 -2.77 -0.20
N GLU A 150 20.39 -3.91 -0.41
CA GLU A 150 20.99 -5.05 -1.13
C GLU A 150 20.99 -4.84 -2.65
N TRP A 151 19.90 -4.27 -3.20
CA TRP A 151 19.71 -4.20 -4.65
C TRP A 151 20.17 -2.88 -5.27
N GLY A 152 20.52 -1.90 -4.45
CA GLY A 152 21.02 -0.61 -4.92
C GLY A 152 22.28 -0.71 -5.80
N ALA A 153 23.18 -1.68 -5.50
CA ALA A 153 24.37 -1.94 -6.32
C ALA A 153 24.03 -2.42 -7.75
N HIS A 154 22.81 -2.89 -7.97
CA HIS A 154 22.29 -3.28 -9.29
C HIS A 154 21.46 -2.19 -9.97
N GLY A 155 21.48 -0.96 -9.44
CA GLY A 155 20.69 0.14 -9.98
C GLY A 155 19.17 0.01 -9.74
N ILE A 156 18.75 -0.81 -8.78
CA ILE A 156 17.33 -1.01 -8.43
C ILE A 156 17.00 -0.16 -7.21
N ARG A 157 16.03 0.74 -7.37
CA ARG A 157 15.46 1.51 -6.26
C ARG A 157 14.23 0.79 -5.73
N VAL A 158 14.08 0.77 -4.41
CA VAL A 158 12.96 0.10 -3.74
C VAL A 158 12.37 1.05 -2.70
N ASN A 159 11.09 1.37 -2.84
CA ASN A 159 10.37 2.24 -1.92
C ASN A 159 9.00 1.65 -1.56
N ALA A 160 8.35 2.22 -0.58
CA ALA A 160 6.95 1.94 -0.26
C ALA A 160 6.10 3.21 -0.36
N VAL A 161 4.82 3.03 -0.67
CA VAL A 161 3.79 4.03 -0.44
C VAL A 161 2.85 3.47 0.63
N GLY A 162 2.59 4.27 1.67
CA GLY A 162 1.69 3.94 2.77
C GLY A 162 0.38 4.72 2.66
N PRO A 163 -0.69 4.15 2.09
CA PRO A 163 -1.98 4.82 2.03
C PRO A 163 -2.58 5.05 3.42
N GLY A 164 -3.35 6.13 3.54
CA GLY A 164 -4.37 6.27 4.56
C GLY A 164 -5.64 5.51 4.20
N VAL A 165 -6.75 5.88 4.83
CA VAL A 165 -8.05 5.29 4.51
C VAL A 165 -8.47 5.75 3.10
N THR A 166 -8.54 4.78 2.18
CA THR A 166 -8.74 5.00 0.75
C THR A 166 -9.95 4.23 0.24
N ARG A 167 -10.83 4.88 -0.51
CA ARG A 167 -12.00 4.24 -1.14
C ARG A 167 -11.57 3.20 -2.16
N THR A 168 -11.82 1.94 -1.82
CA THR A 168 -11.51 0.76 -2.61
C THR A 168 -12.50 -0.35 -2.27
N PRO A 169 -12.59 -1.43 -3.05
CA PRO A 169 -13.43 -2.58 -2.69
C PRO A 169 -13.15 -3.16 -1.29
N MET A 170 -11.91 -3.04 -0.79
CA MET A 170 -11.54 -3.47 0.57
C MET A 170 -12.30 -2.69 1.65
N LEU A 171 -12.68 -1.44 1.38
CA LEU A 171 -13.38 -0.55 2.31
C LEU A 171 -14.91 -0.62 2.21
N ALA A 172 -15.46 -1.29 1.21
CA ALA A 172 -16.88 -1.26 0.89
C ALA A 172 -17.82 -1.65 2.05
N LYS A 173 -17.39 -2.53 2.96
CA LYS A 173 -18.18 -2.90 4.15
C LYS A 173 -18.07 -1.89 5.29
N PRO A 174 -16.87 -1.44 5.71
CA PRO A 174 -16.71 -0.39 6.71
C PRO A 174 -17.41 0.92 6.37
N GLU A 175 -17.41 1.35 5.11
CA GLU A 175 -18.09 2.58 4.67
C GLU A 175 -19.59 2.60 4.92
N GLN A 176 -20.22 1.43 5.07
CA GLN A 176 -21.65 1.31 5.35
C GLN A 176 -22.01 1.51 6.83
N LEU A 177 -21.01 1.60 7.71
CA LEU A 177 -21.24 1.82 9.13
C LEU A 177 -21.57 3.31 9.40
N PRO A 178 -22.70 3.62 10.05
CA PRO A 178 -23.08 5.00 10.34
C PRO A 178 -22.02 5.76 11.14
N GLY A 179 -21.65 6.96 10.70
CA GLY A 179 -20.66 7.82 11.36
C GLY A 179 -19.19 7.42 11.17
N TRP A 180 -18.91 6.31 10.49
CA TRP A 180 -17.54 5.84 10.30
C TRP A 180 -16.75 6.73 9.33
N VAL A 181 -17.37 7.09 8.20
CA VAL A 181 -16.75 7.98 7.20
C VAL A 181 -16.55 9.39 7.77
N GLU A 182 -17.56 9.92 8.45
CA GLU A 182 -17.53 11.23 9.09
C GLU A 182 -16.40 11.31 10.12
N GLY A 183 -16.30 10.32 11.02
CA GLY A 183 -15.27 10.30 12.05
C GLY A 183 -13.83 10.23 11.50
N LEU A 184 -13.62 9.54 10.37
CA LEU A 184 -12.32 9.51 9.70
C LEU A 184 -12.04 10.81 8.93
N THR A 185 -13.06 11.36 8.27
CA THR A 185 -12.96 12.63 7.54
C THR A 185 -12.57 13.78 8.49
N GLU A 186 -13.19 13.86 9.66
CA GLU A 186 -12.84 14.84 10.70
C GLU A 186 -11.39 14.72 11.19
N ARG A 187 -10.84 13.50 11.19
CA ARG A 187 -9.47 13.24 11.60
C ARG A 187 -8.46 13.40 10.48
N THR A 188 -8.89 13.44 9.24
CA THR A 188 -8.01 13.62 8.08
C THR A 188 -7.78 15.11 7.85
N ALA A 189 -6.53 15.57 7.86
CA ALA A 189 -6.20 16.98 7.73
C ALA A 189 -6.74 17.62 6.44
N LEU A 190 -6.81 16.86 5.33
CA LEU A 190 -7.40 17.31 4.07
C LEU A 190 -8.94 17.20 4.04
N GLY A 191 -9.60 16.79 5.12
CA GLY A 191 -11.05 16.79 5.29
C GLY A 191 -11.82 15.82 4.37
N ARG A 192 -11.16 14.76 3.87
CA ARG A 192 -11.78 13.72 3.04
C ARG A 192 -11.04 12.40 3.15
N LEU A 193 -11.68 11.31 2.79
CA LEU A 193 -10.99 10.06 2.52
C LEU A 193 -10.18 10.16 1.23
N GLY A 194 -9.15 9.32 1.10
CA GLY A 194 -8.41 9.17 -0.14
C GLY A 194 -9.22 8.42 -1.20
N GLU A 195 -8.98 8.74 -2.46
CA GLU A 195 -9.42 7.95 -3.61
C GLU A 195 -8.24 7.08 -4.09
N ALA A 196 -8.54 6.00 -4.82
CA ALA A 196 -7.49 5.14 -5.38
C ALA A 196 -6.50 5.92 -6.26
N GLU A 197 -7.00 6.94 -6.96
CA GLU A 197 -6.24 7.84 -7.84
C GLU A 197 -5.26 8.72 -7.09
N ASP A 198 -5.56 9.17 -5.86
CA ASP A 198 -4.63 9.94 -5.01
C ASP A 198 -3.39 9.11 -4.67
N VAL A 199 -3.61 7.84 -4.33
CA VAL A 199 -2.53 6.91 -4.01
C VAL A 199 -1.75 6.51 -5.25
N ALA A 200 -2.43 6.27 -6.37
CA ALA A 200 -1.80 5.95 -7.65
C ALA A 200 -0.87 7.08 -8.13
N GLU A 201 -1.28 8.34 -7.96
CA GLU A 201 -0.44 9.50 -8.26
C GLU A 201 0.86 9.48 -7.46
N THR A 202 0.76 9.23 -6.15
CA THR A 202 1.95 9.13 -5.28
C THR A 202 2.84 7.96 -5.69
N ILE A 203 2.29 6.79 -6.01
CA ILE A 203 3.04 5.63 -6.48
C ILE A 203 3.83 5.95 -7.76
N ILE A 204 3.18 6.56 -8.75
CA ILE A 204 3.83 6.96 -10.01
C ILE A 204 4.95 7.97 -9.76
N ALA A 205 4.71 8.98 -8.92
CA ALA A 205 5.73 9.94 -8.55
C ALA A 205 6.96 9.26 -7.91
N VAL A 206 6.75 8.36 -6.96
CA VAL A 206 7.83 7.62 -6.28
C VAL A 206 8.59 6.71 -7.24
N LEU A 207 7.93 6.07 -8.22
CA LEU A 207 8.59 5.29 -9.27
C LEU A 207 9.59 6.11 -10.07
N GLU A 208 9.34 7.40 -10.29
CA GLU A 208 10.16 8.29 -11.11
C GLU A 208 11.25 9.04 -10.31
N MET A 209 11.21 9.07 -8.99
CA MET A 209 12.20 9.74 -8.13
C MET A 209 13.56 9.03 -8.20
N SER A 210 14.52 9.56 -8.95
CA SER A 210 15.80 8.90 -9.24
C SER A 210 16.75 8.78 -8.03
N TRP A 211 16.61 9.63 -7.01
CA TRP A 211 17.49 9.69 -5.83
C TRP A 211 16.76 9.31 -4.53
N VAL A 212 15.65 8.54 -4.64
CA VAL A 212 14.88 8.07 -3.49
C VAL A 212 14.86 6.55 -3.49
N THR A 213 15.34 5.94 -2.41
CA THR A 213 15.30 4.49 -2.17
C THR A 213 15.25 4.20 -0.69
N GLY A 214 14.61 3.11 -0.29
CA GLY A 214 14.46 2.67 1.10
C GLY A 214 13.45 3.50 1.92
N GLN A 215 12.60 4.30 1.25
CA GLN A 215 11.66 5.20 1.94
C GLN A 215 10.23 4.66 1.88
N THR A 216 9.45 4.95 2.93
CA THR A 216 7.99 4.86 2.91
C THR A 216 7.41 6.26 2.83
N VAL A 217 6.68 6.56 1.76
CA VAL A 217 5.98 7.82 1.54
C VAL A 217 4.50 7.63 1.88
N PHE A 218 3.99 8.39 2.84
CA PHE A 218 2.58 8.30 3.23
C PHE A 218 1.70 9.15 2.31
N ALA A 219 0.65 8.53 1.76
CA ALA A 219 -0.41 9.15 0.97
C ALA A 219 -1.73 9.00 1.76
N ASP A 220 -1.89 9.80 2.81
CA ASP A 220 -2.92 9.60 3.84
C ASP A 220 -3.77 10.84 4.13
N GLY A 221 -3.59 11.92 3.37
CA GLY A 221 -4.28 13.18 3.60
C GLY A 221 -3.98 13.82 4.97
N GLY A 222 -2.91 13.38 5.63
CA GLY A 222 -2.50 13.82 6.96
C GLY A 222 -3.24 13.13 8.11
N LEU A 223 -3.88 12.00 7.86
CA LEU A 223 -4.58 11.22 8.90
C LEU A 223 -3.63 10.77 10.03
N ALA A 224 -2.39 10.39 9.69
CA ALA A 224 -1.39 9.94 10.65
C ALA A 224 -0.75 11.07 11.48
N LEU A 225 -1.00 12.35 11.14
CA LEU A 225 -0.36 13.49 11.81
C LEU A 225 -1.07 13.94 13.09
N HIS A 226 -2.30 13.48 13.34
CA HIS A 226 -3.07 13.94 14.49
C HIS A 226 -2.46 13.47 15.82
N SER A 227 -2.03 14.43 16.63
CA SER A 227 -1.65 14.18 18.02
C SER A 227 -2.88 13.77 18.85
N PRO A 228 -2.76 12.76 19.72
CA PRO A 228 -3.85 12.43 20.64
C PRO A 228 -4.16 13.54 21.65
N ILE A 229 -3.28 14.51 21.82
CA ILE A 229 -3.45 15.62 22.78
C ILE A 229 -4.36 16.70 22.21
N ASP A 230 -4.28 17.03 20.91
CA ASP A 230 -5.04 18.12 20.27
C ASP A 230 -5.26 19.33 21.18
N ALA A 231 -4.16 19.95 21.64
CA ALA A 231 -4.20 21.04 22.63
C ALA A 231 -5.08 22.22 22.18
N TYR A 232 -5.11 22.52 20.88
CA TYR A 232 -5.94 23.60 20.33
C TYR A 232 -7.43 23.25 20.40
N GLY A 233 -7.83 22.07 19.93
CA GLY A 233 -9.22 21.62 19.98
C GLY A 233 -9.74 21.50 21.42
N GLN A 234 -8.91 21.00 22.34
CA GLN A 234 -9.25 20.96 23.77
C GLN A 234 -9.48 22.37 24.33
N ALA A 235 -8.58 23.32 24.03
CA ALA A 235 -8.73 24.70 24.46
C ALA A 235 -10.02 25.33 23.91
N GLN A 236 -10.36 25.11 22.64
CA GLN A 236 -11.59 25.60 22.04
C GLN A 236 -12.84 25.01 22.72
N ARG A 237 -12.86 23.71 23.02
CA ARG A 237 -13.99 23.08 23.73
C ARG A 237 -14.21 23.66 25.12
N VAL A 238 -13.13 23.99 25.84
CA VAL A 238 -13.20 24.58 27.18
C VAL A 238 -13.65 26.06 27.09
N MET A 239 -13.22 26.80 26.06
CA MET A 239 -13.50 28.22 25.92
C MET A 239 -14.83 28.52 25.23
N ALA A 240 -15.39 27.63 24.45
CA ALA A 240 -16.66 27.81 23.73
C ALA A 240 -17.82 28.20 24.69
N PRO A 241 -18.07 27.43 25.80
CA PRO A 241 -19.12 27.81 26.76
C PRO A 241 -18.94 29.18 27.39
N LEU A 242 -17.70 29.64 27.58
CA LEU A 242 -17.40 30.95 28.14
C LEU A 242 -17.67 32.10 27.14
N ARG A 243 -17.55 31.84 25.84
CA ARG A 243 -17.86 32.80 24.78
C ARG A 243 -19.36 32.98 24.57
N ASP A 244 -20.15 31.92 24.75
CA ASP A 244 -21.60 31.92 24.54
C ASP A 244 -22.39 32.32 25.79
N GLY A 245 -21.73 32.70 26.89
CA GLY A 245 -22.38 33.12 28.13
C GLY A 245 -23.21 32.05 28.84
N SER A 246 -23.04 30.77 28.48
CA SER A 246 -23.79 29.64 29.05
C SER A 246 -23.14 29.03 30.31
N ALA A 247 -22.01 29.58 30.75
CA ALA A 247 -21.26 29.08 31.92
C ALA A 247 -21.77 29.63 33.29
N GLU A 248 -22.84 30.42 33.32
CA GLU A 248 -23.48 30.85 34.57
C GLU A 248 -24.98 30.51 34.54
N ARG A 249 -25.34 29.32 35.00
CA ARG A 249 -26.57 29.00 35.75
C ARG A 249 -26.48 27.69 36.48
#